data_8bb84fbb231753c2290615e6bb744e04
#
_entry.id   8bb84fbb231753c2290615e6bb744e04
#
_cell.length_a   1.000
_cell.length_b   1.000
_cell.length_c   1.000
_cell.angle_alpha   90.00
_cell.angle_beta   90.00
_cell.angle_gamma   90.00
#
_symmetry.space_group_name_H-M   'P 1'
#
loop_
_entity.id
_entity.type
_entity.pdbx_description
1 polymer ?
#
loop_
_entity_poly.entity_id
_entity_poly.type
_entity_poly.pdbx_seq_one_letter_code
_entity_poly.pdbx_strand_id
1 'polypeptide(L)'
;LPRNVPLEKRRPLGAPPEAPLVDRTVVDAASGTERITLSARNAARYDTAVALLANADAKVLVDTYRRYYPLLQQAYQDLGYPEGHFNDRVVAAIDDMLAAPESTGPVILVQPKVLYQYEDAALEGLSSGQKLLLRMGPAHARTVKAKLREVRALIATAPKQQ
;
A
#
# COMPACT_ATOMS: atom_id res chain seq x y z
N LEU A 1 -3.93 -1.79 -10.10
CA LEU A 1 -5.28 -1.86 -9.51
C LEU A 1 -6.12 -0.82 -10.22
N PRO A 2 -7.37 -1.13 -10.65
CA PRO A 2 -8.23 -0.09 -11.11
C PRO A 2 -8.26 0.99 -10.04
N ARG A 3 -8.04 2.25 -10.42
CA ARG A 3 -7.93 3.40 -9.51
C ARG A 3 -9.14 3.60 -8.61
N ASN A 4 -10.26 2.92 -8.91
CA ASN A 4 -11.55 3.04 -8.24
C ASN A 4 -12.17 1.67 -7.96
N VAL A 5 -11.52 0.81 -7.21
CA VAL A 5 -12.25 -0.28 -6.56
C VAL A 5 -12.94 0.35 -5.35
N PRO A 6 -14.28 0.36 -5.28
CA PRO A 6 -14.99 0.78 -4.08
C PRO A 6 -14.76 -0.28 -2.99
N LEU A 7 -13.61 -0.18 -2.30
CA LEU A 7 -13.23 -1.03 -1.18
C LEU A 7 -14.23 -0.92 -0.01
N GLU A 8 -15.03 0.14 0.01
CA GLU A 8 -16.00 0.42 1.07
C GLU A 8 -17.09 -0.65 1.21
N LYS A 9 -17.49 -1.30 0.12
CA LYS A 9 -18.55 -2.32 0.14
C LYS A 9 -18.05 -3.75 0.46
N ARG A 10 -16.75 -3.97 0.58
CA ARG A 10 -16.16 -5.30 0.73
C ARG A 10 -15.14 -5.41 1.87
N ARG A 11 -15.35 -4.71 2.98
CA ARG A 11 -14.59 -4.93 4.20
C ARG A 11 -15.24 -6.05 5.01
N PRO A 12 -14.76 -7.29 4.94
CA PRO A 12 -15.37 -8.38 5.70
C PRO A 12 -15.02 -8.32 7.20
N LEU A 13 -14.00 -7.58 7.60
CA LEU A 13 -13.48 -7.64 8.97
C LEU A 13 -12.90 -6.29 9.42
N GLY A 14 -13.43 -5.75 10.51
CA GLY A 14 -12.82 -4.69 11.30
C GLY A 14 -13.51 -3.32 11.24
N ALA A 15 -13.29 -2.53 12.27
CA ALA A 15 -13.67 -1.13 12.33
C ALA A 15 -13.05 -0.35 11.14
N PRO A 16 -13.70 0.70 10.64
CA PRO A 16 -13.10 1.56 9.63
C PRO A 16 -11.70 2.00 10.12
N PRO A 17 -10.68 2.05 9.25
CA PRO A 17 -9.40 2.54 9.67
C PRO A 17 -9.62 3.95 10.21
N GLU A 18 -9.12 4.19 11.40
CA GLU A 18 -9.08 5.55 11.96
C GLU A 18 -8.42 6.49 10.96
N ALA A 19 -8.87 7.76 10.95
CA ALA A 19 -8.25 8.79 10.16
C ALA A 19 -6.73 8.83 10.42
N PRO A 20 -5.92 9.19 9.41
CA PRO A 20 -4.49 9.33 9.63
C PRO A 20 -4.22 10.40 10.69
N LEU A 21 -3.29 10.11 11.58
CA LEU A 21 -2.80 11.08 12.56
C LEU A 21 -2.05 12.18 11.82
N VAL A 22 -2.31 13.42 12.20
CA VAL A 22 -1.66 14.61 11.63
C VAL A 22 -1.05 15.44 12.74
N ASP A 23 0.04 16.10 12.44
CA ASP A 23 0.65 17.12 13.28
C ASP A 23 0.37 18.49 12.67
N ARG A 24 -0.04 19.46 13.50
CA ARG A 24 -0.31 20.83 13.09
C ARG A 24 0.72 21.75 13.72
N THR A 25 1.34 22.58 12.91
CA THR A 25 2.36 23.55 13.36
C THR A 25 2.01 24.92 12.81
N VAL A 26 1.91 25.92 13.69
CA VAL A 26 1.74 27.30 13.26
C VAL A 26 3.05 27.75 12.59
N VAL A 27 2.98 28.11 11.33
CA VAL A 27 4.14 28.55 10.51
C VAL A 27 4.22 30.07 10.39
N ASP A 28 3.10 30.76 10.66
CA ASP A 28 3.06 32.21 10.73
C ASP A 28 2.10 32.63 11.86
N ALA A 29 2.66 33.16 12.93
CA ALA A 29 1.91 33.60 14.09
C ALA A 29 1.05 34.86 13.83
N ALA A 30 1.41 35.68 12.85
CA ALA A 30 0.68 36.90 12.53
C ALA A 30 -0.61 36.61 11.77
N SER A 31 -0.56 35.64 10.85
CA SER A 31 -1.74 35.19 10.05
C SER A 31 -2.46 34.00 10.65
N GLY A 32 -1.88 33.33 11.66
CA GLY A 32 -2.41 32.07 12.20
C GLY A 32 -2.32 30.91 11.21
N THR A 33 -1.47 31.01 10.19
CA THR A 33 -1.32 29.97 9.16
C THR A 33 -0.73 28.69 9.76
N GLU A 34 -1.47 27.59 9.64
CA GLU A 34 -1.03 26.26 10.08
C GLU A 34 -0.51 25.44 8.91
N ARG A 35 0.57 24.69 9.15
CA ARG A 35 1.02 23.61 8.31
C ARG A 35 0.56 22.29 8.90
N ILE A 36 -0.11 21.47 8.09
CA ILE A 36 -0.56 20.14 8.45
C ILE A 36 0.41 19.14 7.83
N THR A 37 0.94 18.23 8.64
CA THR A 37 1.82 17.16 8.17
C THR A 37 1.32 15.81 8.61
N LEU A 38 1.62 14.78 7.80
CA LEU A 38 1.35 13.40 8.17
C LEU A 38 2.24 13.04 9.38
N SER A 39 1.61 12.67 10.51
CA SER A 39 2.35 12.37 11.73
C SER A 39 3.16 11.09 11.59
N ALA A 40 4.42 11.13 12.06
CA ALA A 40 5.28 9.94 12.14
C ALA A 40 4.69 8.84 13.04
N ARG A 41 3.81 9.20 13.98
CA ARG A 41 3.10 8.24 14.86
C ARG A 41 2.21 7.26 14.09
N ASN A 42 1.87 7.56 12.82
CA ASN A 42 1.15 6.60 11.97
C ASN A 42 1.93 5.30 11.77
N ALA A 43 3.26 5.33 11.80
CA ALA A 43 4.09 4.14 11.60
C ALA A 43 3.77 3.04 12.62
N ALA A 44 3.58 3.39 13.89
CA ALA A 44 3.30 2.44 14.97
C ALA A 44 2.04 1.58 14.72
N ARG A 45 1.10 2.08 13.94
CA ARG A 45 -0.13 1.34 13.56
C ARG A 45 0.16 0.12 12.68
N TYR A 46 1.34 0.06 12.07
CA TYR A 46 1.76 -0.99 11.13
C TYR A 46 2.82 -1.92 11.72
N ASP A 47 3.35 -1.64 12.93
CA ASP A 47 4.46 -2.37 13.55
C ASP A 47 4.21 -3.89 13.56
N THR A 48 3.07 -4.34 14.06
CA THR A 48 2.74 -5.75 14.13
C THR A 48 2.65 -6.40 12.75
N ALA A 49 1.97 -5.73 11.81
CA ALA A 49 1.81 -6.27 10.45
C ALA A 49 3.14 -6.32 9.69
N VAL A 50 3.97 -5.28 9.83
CA VAL A 50 5.29 -5.23 9.19
C VAL A 50 6.24 -6.24 9.84
N ALA A 51 6.22 -6.41 11.17
CA ALA A 51 7.02 -7.44 11.85
C ALA A 51 6.61 -8.85 11.41
N LEU A 52 5.32 -9.13 11.29
CA LEU A 52 4.83 -10.41 10.78
C LEU A 52 5.33 -10.66 9.36
N LEU A 53 5.20 -9.68 8.46
CA LEU A 53 5.66 -9.77 7.09
C LEU A 53 7.18 -9.96 6.99
N ALA A 54 7.95 -9.22 7.80
CA ALA A 54 9.41 -9.30 7.81
C ALA A 54 9.91 -10.70 8.20
N ASN A 55 9.26 -11.33 9.19
CA ASN A 55 9.60 -12.65 9.69
C ASN A 55 9.04 -13.79 8.83
N ALA A 56 8.13 -13.53 7.91
CA ALA A 56 7.57 -14.55 7.03
C ALA A 56 8.62 -15.04 6.03
N ASP A 57 8.73 -16.35 5.87
CA ASP A 57 9.57 -16.95 4.83
C ASP A 57 8.92 -16.72 3.45
N ALA A 58 9.63 -16.04 2.54
CA ALA A 58 9.13 -15.71 1.23
C ALA A 58 8.84 -16.96 0.38
N LYS A 59 9.61 -18.03 0.56
CA LYS A 59 9.38 -19.30 -0.14
C LYS A 59 8.07 -19.94 0.32
N VAL A 60 7.83 -19.99 1.63
CA VAL A 60 6.58 -20.52 2.20
C VAL A 60 5.37 -19.70 1.73
N LEU A 61 5.49 -18.37 1.68
CA LEU A 61 4.44 -17.50 1.15
C LEU A 61 4.13 -17.83 -0.32
N VAL A 62 5.17 -17.98 -1.15
CA VAL A 62 4.99 -18.25 -2.58
C VAL A 62 4.50 -19.68 -2.82
N ASP A 63 4.96 -20.68 -2.06
CA ASP A 63 4.48 -22.05 -2.17
C ASP A 63 3.00 -22.14 -1.75
N THR A 64 2.60 -21.39 -0.71
CA THR A 64 1.21 -21.26 -0.30
C THR A 64 0.37 -20.58 -1.41
N TYR A 65 0.86 -19.48 -1.97
CA TYR A 65 0.23 -18.81 -3.10
C TYR A 65 0.02 -19.75 -4.29
N ARG A 66 1.04 -20.53 -4.68
CA ARG A 66 0.96 -21.51 -5.77
C ARG A 66 -0.08 -22.59 -5.51
N ARG A 67 -0.14 -23.08 -4.27
CA ARG A 67 -1.12 -24.11 -3.86
C ARG A 67 -2.56 -23.64 -4.07
N TYR A 68 -2.84 -22.36 -3.77
CA TYR A 68 -4.18 -21.80 -3.91
C TYR A 68 -4.41 -21.05 -5.21
N TYR A 69 -3.40 -21.02 -6.10
CA TYR A 69 -3.48 -20.28 -7.36
C TYR A 69 -4.70 -20.63 -8.22
N PRO A 70 -5.10 -21.91 -8.40
CA PRO A 70 -6.28 -22.23 -9.20
C PRO A 70 -7.56 -21.56 -8.69
N LEU A 71 -7.74 -21.49 -7.38
CA LEU A 71 -8.91 -20.82 -6.78
C LEU A 71 -8.84 -19.30 -6.97
N LEU A 72 -7.66 -18.71 -6.84
CA LEU A 72 -7.45 -17.29 -7.04
C LEU A 72 -7.67 -16.90 -8.50
N GLN A 73 -7.20 -17.72 -9.43
CA GLN A 73 -7.38 -17.52 -10.88
C GLN A 73 -8.86 -17.60 -11.25
N GLN A 74 -9.57 -18.61 -10.76
CA GLN A 74 -11.02 -18.73 -10.99
C GLN A 74 -11.76 -17.50 -10.44
N ALA A 75 -11.51 -17.12 -9.20
CA ALA A 75 -12.13 -15.93 -8.60
C ALA A 75 -11.83 -14.65 -9.39
N TYR A 76 -10.63 -14.54 -9.96
CA TYR A 76 -10.25 -13.41 -10.81
C TYR A 76 -11.04 -13.36 -12.12
N GLN A 77 -11.24 -14.52 -12.75
CA GLN A 77 -12.07 -14.66 -13.95
C GLN A 77 -13.53 -14.33 -13.67
N ASP A 78 -14.08 -14.82 -12.56
CA ASP A 78 -15.45 -14.55 -12.11
C ASP A 78 -15.70 -13.05 -11.80
N LEU A 79 -14.64 -12.31 -11.48
CA LEU A 79 -14.68 -10.84 -11.31
C LEU A 79 -14.74 -10.06 -12.63
N GLY A 80 -14.78 -10.74 -13.77
CA GLY A 80 -14.92 -10.13 -15.10
C GLY A 80 -13.60 -9.99 -15.88
N TYR A 81 -12.59 -10.80 -15.54
CA TYR A 81 -11.30 -10.85 -16.26
C TYR A 81 -11.05 -12.25 -16.87
N PRO A 82 -11.91 -12.73 -17.79
CA PRO A 82 -11.88 -14.13 -18.27
C PRO A 82 -10.56 -14.49 -18.96
N GLU A 83 -9.96 -13.55 -19.67
CA GLU A 83 -8.68 -13.73 -20.39
C GLU A 83 -7.45 -13.32 -19.55
N GLY A 84 -7.66 -12.83 -18.34
CA GLY A 84 -6.59 -12.30 -17.52
C GLY A 84 -5.94 -13.36 -16.62
N HIS A 85 -4.63 -13.28 -16.45
CA HIS A 85 -3.92 -14.10 -15.47
C HIS A 85 -3.78 -13.34 -14.14
N PHE A 86 -4.26 -13.95 -13.06
CA PHE A 86 -4.15 -13.36 -11.72
C PHE A 86 -2.69 -13.11 -11.33
N ASN A 87 -1.78 -13.99 -11.74
CA ASN A 87 -0.35 -13.82 -11.49
C ASN A 87 0.21 -12.53 -12.07
N ASP A 88 -0.16 -12.17 -13.30
CA ASP A 88 0.29 -10.93 -13.93
C ASP A 88 -0.21 -9.71 -13.14
N ARG A 89 -1.41 -9.81 -12.58
CA ARG A 89 -1.97 -8.78 -11.72
C ARG A 89 -1.22 -8.63 -10.40
N VAL A 90 -0.82 -9.76 -9.80
CA VAL A 90 0.00 -9.77 -8.57
C VAL A 90 1.36 -9.14 -8.83
N VAL A 91 2.03 -9.55 -9.91
CA VAL A 91 3.33 -8.98 -10.32
C VAL A 91 3.21 -7.47 -10.56
N ALA A 92 2.22 -7.03 -11.33
CA ALA A 92 1.98 -5.61 -11.59
C ALA A 92 1.72 -4.81 -10.29
N ALA A 93 0.99 -5.38 -9.33
CA ALA A 93 0.75 -4.74 -8.03
C ALA A 93 2.02 -4.63 -7.18
N ILE A 94 2.87 -5.67 -7.21
CA ILE A 94 4.16 -5.64 -6.53
C ILE A 94 5.07 -4.57 -7.15
N ASP A 95 5.17 -4.54 -8.49
CA ASP A 95 5.99 -3.57 -9.20
C ASP A 95 5.52 -2.12 -8.94
N ASP A 96 4.21 -1.88 -8.92
CA ASP A 96 3.62 -0.60 -8.53
C ASP A 96 4.04 -0.19 -7.11
N MET A 97 3.95 -1.09 -6.14
CA MET A 97 4.38 -0.80 -4.76
C MET A 97 5.89 -0.58 -4.65
N LEU A 98 6.69 -1.33 -5.40
CA LEU A 98 8.16 -1.14 -5.42
C LEU A 98 8.55 0.22 -5.99
N ALA A 99 7.79 0.76 -6.93
CA ALA A 99 7.98 2.08 -7.52
C ALA A 99 7.57 3.24 -6.60
N ALA A 100 6.98 2.99 -5.42
CA ALA A 100 6.61 4.04 -4.47
C ALA A 100 7.81 4.94 -4.14
N PRO A 101 7.67 6.27 -4.14
CA PRO A 101 8.74 7.17 -3.77
C PRO A 101 9.11 7.02 -2.28
N GLU A 102 10.36 7.27 -1.94
CA GLU A 102 10.80 7.38 -0.56
C GLU A 102 10.67 8.85 -0.13
N SER A 103 9.88 9.08 0.92
CA SER A 103 9.81 10.42 1.50
C SER A 103 11.07 10.69 2.32
N THR A 104 11.80 11.75 1.98
CA THR A 104 12.99 12.22 2.70
C THR A 104 12.68 13.37 3.66
N GLY A 105 11.43 13.86 3.68
CA GLY A 105 11.00 14.99 4.50
C GLY A 105 9.55 14.83 4.98
N PRO A 106 9.04 15.87 5.68
CA PRO A 106 7.66 15.88 6.14
C PRO A 106 6.69 15.87 4.96
N VAL A 107 5.71 14.98 5.03
CA VAL A 107 4.64 14.89 4.03
C VAL A 107 3.56 15.91 4.38
N ILE A 108 3.43 16.96 3.56
CA ILE A 108 2.48 18.05 3.79
C ILE A 108 1.10 17.63 3.29
N LEU A 109 0.09 17.97 4.09
CA LEU A 109 -1.30 17.70 3.80
C LEU A 109 -2.08 19.00 3.73
N VAL A 110 -3.11 19.00 2.91
CA VAL A 110 -4.14 20.04 2.83
C VAL A 110 -5.50 19.46 3.12
N GLN A 111 -6.42 20.25 3.62
CA GLN A 111 -7.79 19.83 3.92
C GLN A 111 -8.79 20.76 3.23
N PRO A 112 -8.94 20.66 1.90
CA PRO A 112 -9.86 21.55 1.15
C PRO A 112 -11.34 21.27 1.45
N LYS A 113 -11.63 20.05 1.93
CA LYS A 113 -12.97 19.60 2.36
C LYS A 113 -12.85 18.77 3.65
N VAL A 114 -13.59 17.67 3.73
CA VAL A 114 -13.59 16.78 4.92
C VAL A 114 -12.34 15.89 4.98
N LEU A 115 -11.84 15.46 3.83
CA LEU A 115 -10.71 14.52 3.75
C LEU A 115 -9.38 15.25 3.54
N TYR A 116 -8.32 14.73 4.15
CA TYR A 116 -6.97 15.16 3.87
C TYR A 116 -6.51 14.71 2.48
N GLN A 117 -5.81 15.58 1.79
CA GLN A 117 -5.13 15.33 0.52
C GLN A 117 -3.64 15.65 0.68
N TYR A 118 -2.79 15.03 -0.11
CA TYR A 118 -1.40 15.44 -0.18
C TYR A 118 -1.32 16.79 -0.92
N GLU A 119 -0.54 17.73 -0.36
CA GLU A 119 -0.31 19.03 -1.02
C GLU A 119 0.42 18.83 -2.35
N ASP A 120 1.42 17.94 -2.37
CA ASP A 120 2.11 17.56 -3.59
C ASP A 120 1.19 16.72 -4.50
N ALA A 121 0.89 17.24 -5.67
CA ALA A 121 0.04 16.58 -6.67
C ALA A 121 0.63 15.24 -7.14
N ALA A 122 1.97 15.09 -7.15
CA ALA A 122 2.61 13.84 -7.49
C ALA A 122 2.31 12.76 -6.43
N LEU A 123 2.35 13.13 -5.15
CA LEU A 123 1.98 12.23 -4.05
C LEU A 123 0.47 11.94 -4.05
N GLU A 124 -0.35 12.92 -4.39
CA GLU A 124 -1.80 12.72 -4.48
C GLU A 124 -2.20 11.81 -5.65
N GLY A 125 -1.42 11.81 -6.74
CA GLY A 125 -1.60 10.93 -7.89
C GLY A 125 -1.16 9.47 -7.68
N LEU A 126 -0.50 9.14 -6.57
CA LEU A 126 0.00 7.80 -6.29
C LEU A 126 -1.12 6.77 -6.14
N SER A 127 -0.80 5.50 -6.41
CA SER A 127 -1.71 4.39 -6.16
C SER A 127 -1.99 4.22 -4.66
N SER A 128 -3.08 3.50 -4.33
CA SER A 128 -3.42 3.20 -2.94
C SER A 128 -2.30 2.41 -2.22
N GLY A 129 -1.61 1.51 -2.93
CA GLY A 129 -0.48 0.75 -2.40
C GLY A 129 0.71 1.65 -2.08
N GLN A 130 1.05 2.57 -2.99
CA GLN A 130 2.12 3.53 -2.80
C GLN A 130 1.80 4.52 -1.66
N LYS A 131 0.56 5.04 -1.60
CA LYS A 131 0.10 5.89 -0.48
C LYS A 131 0.14 5.15 0.86
N LEU A 132 -0.13 3.84 0.88
CA LEU A 132 0.00 3.03 2.08
C LEU A 132 1.44 2.99 2.58
N LEU A 133 2.42 2.78 1.70
CA LEU A 133 3.83 2.80 2.06
C LEU A 133 4.29 4.15 2.60
N LEU A 134 3.80 5.27 2.04
CA LEU A 134 4.06 6.60 2.59
C LEU A 134 3.55 6.73 4.04
N ARG A 135 2.34 6.23 4.32
CA ARG A 135 1.75 6.29 5.67
C ARG A 135 2.46 5.42 6.69
N MET A 136 3.06 4.32 6.26
CA MET A 136 3.88 3.44 7.10
C MET A 136 5.19 4.10 7.53
N GLY A 137 5.61 5.15 6.84
CA GLY A 137 6.91 5.78 7.04
C GLY A 137 8.06 5.02 6.39
N PRO A 138 9.24 5.69 6.27
CA PRO A 138 10.34 5.19 5.43
C PRO A 138 10.96 3.88 5.93
N ALA A 139 11.01 3.64 7.23
CA ALA A 139 11.59 2.40 7.79
C ALA A 139 10.73 1.18 7.42
N HIS A 140 9.42 1.24 7.65
CA HIS A 140 8.50 0.18 7.33
C HIS A 140 8.37 -0.03 5.82
N ALA A 141 8.32 1.07 5.06
CA ALA A 141 8.28 1.00 3.60
C ALA A 141 9.49 0.23 3.03
N ARG A 142 10.71 0.46 3.55
CA ARG A 142 11.91 -0.29 3.14
C ARG A 142 11.79 -1.78 3.47
N THR A 143 11.32 -2.12 4.67
CA THR A 143 11.10 -3.51 5.10
C THR A 143 10.10 -4.21 4.19
N VAL A 144 8.95 -3.59 3.92
CA VAL A 144 7.93 -4.13 3.03
C VAL A 144 8.48 -4.30 1.62
N LYS A 145 9.16 -3.28 1.07
CA LYS A 145 9.77 -3.37 -0.27
C LYS A 145 10.82 -4.47 -0.37
N ALA A 146 11.62 -4.69 0.68
CA ALA A 146 12.59 -5.79 0.70
C ALA A 146 11.87 -7.14 0.55
N LYS A 147 10.83 -7.38 1.34
CA LYS A 147 10.05 -8.62 1.26
C LYS A 147 9.32 -8.77 -0.09
N LEU A 148 8.80 -7.68 -0.64
CA LEU A 148 8.16 -7.70 -1.95
C LEU A 148 9.15 -8.09 -3.07
N ARG A 149 10.41 -7.66 -3.01
CA ARG A 149 11.45 -8.08 -3.97
C ARG A 149 11.74 -9.58 -3.88
N GLU A 150 11.84 -10.13 -2.65
CA GLU A 150 12.01 -11.57 -2.45
C GLU A 150 10.85 -12.37 -3.05
N VAL A 151 9.63 -12.00 -2.73
CA VAL A 151 8.42 -12.66 -3.24
C VAL A 151 8.33 -12.54 -4.77
N ARG A 152 8.59 -11.35 -5.31
CA ARG A 152 8.57 -11.11 -6.76
C ARG A 152 9.55 -11.99 -7.51
N ALA A 153 10.78 -12.11 -7.01
CA ALA A 153 11.80 -12.96 -7.62
C ALA A 153 11.34 -14.43 -7.70
N LEU A 154 10.72 -14.94 -6.63
CA LEU A 154 10.22 -16.31 -6.57
C LEU A 154 8.99 -16.54 -7.47
N ILE A 155 8.10 -15.56 -7.60
CA ILE A 155 6.92 -15.65 -8.47
C ILE A 155 7.34 -15.60 -9.95
N ALA A 156 8.29 -14.74 -10.31
CA ALA A 156 8.75 -14.57 -11.70
C ALA A 156 9.46 -15.81 -12.25
N THR A 157 10.09 -16.62 -11.40
CA THR A 157 10.78 -17.87 -11.78
C THR A 157 9.85 -19.07 -11.91
N ALA A 158 8.55 -18.92 -11.59
CA ALA A 158 7.60 -20.01 -11.75
C ALA A 158 7.33 -20.28 -13.24
N PRO A 159 7.34 -21.56 -13.71
CA PRO A 159 6.88 -21.86 -15.05
C PRO A 159 5.44 -21.38 -15.20
N LYS A 160 5.14 -20.70 -16.32
CA LYS A 160 3.76 -20.34 -16.66
C LYS A 160 2.97 -21.64 -16.73
N GLN A 161 2.10 -21.85 -15.74
CA GLN A 161 1.16 -22.97 -15.81
C GLN A 161 0.18 -22.64 -16.92
N GLN A 162 0.21 -23.49 -17.96
CA GLN A 162 -0.71 -23.48 -19.09
C GLN A 162 -2.09 -23.86 -18.61
#